data_dff4bd6222264932e79923b1d091f721
#
_entry.id   dff4bd6222264932e79923b1d091f721
#
_cell.length_a   1.000
_cell.length_b   1.000
_cell.length_c   1.000
_cell.angle_alpha   90.00
_cell.angle_beta   90.00
_cell.angle_gamma   90.00
#
_symmetry.space_group_name_H-M   'P 1'
#
loop_
_entity.id
_entity.type
_entity.pdbx_description
1 polymer ?
#
loop_
_entity_poly.entity_id
_entity_poly.type
_entity_poly.pdbx_seq_one_letter_code
_entity_poly.pdbx_strand_id
1 'polypeptide(L)'
;MELRELLTYLVNYEMDIQANPEITSIEMDSRKAGKGCLFVCMEGLLFDGHDFAETVANNGAAAILAEKDIDVNIPVIKVKNTKKALAVLADAFYGHPSQKLHVIGITGTNGKTTTSHLIEKVLRDAGKSTGMIGTIEMKIKDQSFKVANTTPDSLFLQNAFYQMTEE
;
A
#
# COMPACT_ATOMS: atom_id res chain seq x y z
N MET A 1 -0.97 -10.69 10.50
CA MET A 1 -1.36 -11.66 9.45
C MET A 1 -0.16 -12.53 9.12
N GLU A 2 -0.33 -13.84 9.04
CA GLU A 2 0.76 -14.74 8.66
C GLU A 2 1.17 -14.54 7.19
N LEU A 3 2.47 -14.63 6.88
CA LEU A 3 2.98 -14.43 5.51
C LEU A 3 2.27 -15.34 4.48
N ARG A 4 2.13 -16.64 4.79
CA ARG A 4 1.49 -17.58 3.85
C ARG A 4 0.03 -17.25 3.59
N GLU A 5 -0.70 -16.78 4.61
CA GLU A 5 -2.07 -16.30 4.45
C GLU A 5 -2.11 -15.14 3.46
N LEU A 6 -1.23 -14.15 3.64
CA LEU A 6 -1.12 -13.00 2.74
C LEU A 6 -0.77 -13.43 1.31
N LEU A 7 0.12 -14.40 1.14
CA LEU A 7 0.55 -14.90 -0.18
C LEU A 7 -0.53 -15.69 -0.92
N THR A 8 -1.61 -16.14 -0.28
CA THR A 8 -2.74 -16.81 -0.97
C THR A 8 -3.41 -15.90 -2.00
N TYR A 9 -3.26 -14.60 -1.87
CA TYR A 9 -3.81 -13.62 -2.81
C TYR A 9 -2.94 -13.41 -4.06
N LEU A 10 -1.71 -13.93 -4.09
CA LEU A 10 -0.83 -13.89 -5.27
C LEU A 10 -1.04 -15.13 -6.15
N VAL A 11 -1.17 -14.92 -7.44
CA VAL A 11 -1.37 -16.04 -8.39
C VAL A 11 -0.06 -16.78 -8.68
N ASN A 12 1.06 -16.06 -8.82
CA ASN A 12 2.36 -16.62 -9.16
C ASN A 12 3.46 -15.92 -8.37
N TYR A 13 4.21 -16.70 -7.61
CA TYR A 13 5.43 -16.26 -6.92
C TYR A 13 6.36 -17.45 -6.69
N GLU A 14 7.63 -17.17 -6.45
CA GLU A 14 8.62 -18.12 -5.95
C GLU A 14 9.06 -17.67 -4.56
N MET A 15 9.34 -18.61 -3.67
CA MET A 15 9.81 -18.31 -2.32
C MET A 15 10.92 -19.31 -1.95
N ASP A 16 12.06 -18.79 -1.55
CA ASP A 16 13.28 -19.56 -1.25
C ASP A 16 13.24 -20.19 0.14
N ILE A 17 12.95 -19.41 1.17
CA ILE A 17 12.89 -19.86 2.57
C ILE A 17 11.44 -20.14 2.96
N GLN A 18 11.15 -21.37 3.38
CA GLN A 18 9.80 -21.83 3.74
C GLN A 18 9.36 -21.42 5.17
N ALA A 19 9.80 -20.26 5.64
CA ALA A 19 9.33 -19.70 6.89
C ALA A 19 7.94 -19.03 6.72
N ASN A 20 7.24 -18.86 7.84
CA ASN A 20 5.92 -18.22 7.86
C ASN A 20 5.83 -17.19 8.99
N PRO A 21 6.62 -16.09 8.88
CA PRO A 21 6.58 -15.06 9.90
C PRO A 21 5.26 -14.30 9.89
N GLU A 22 4.95 -13.68 11.02
CA GLU A 22 3.85 -12.72 11.11
C GLU A 22 4.26 -11.40 10.45
N ILE A 23 3.40 -10.89 9.56
CA ILE A 23 3.55 -9.59 8.91
C ILE A 23 2.68 -8.58 9.68
N THR A 24 3.33 -7.57 10.21
CA THR A 24 2.70 -6.49 11.00
C THR A 24 2.62 -5.17 10.24
N SER A 25 3.43 -5.00 9.20
CA SER A 25 3.40 -3.85 8.30
C SER A 25 3.90 -4.20 6.90
N ILE A 26 3.55 -3.38 5.93
CA ILE A 26 4.12 -3.39 4.57
C ILE A 26 4.80 -2.05 4.34
N GLU A 27 6.05 -2.05 3.86
CA GLU A 27 6.82 -0.83 3.65
C GLU A 27 7.59 -0.86 2.32
N MET A 28 7.73 0.30 1.69
CA MET A 28 8.58 0.52 0.51
C MET A 28 9.78 1.43 0.82
N ASP A 29 9.76 2.12 1.96
CA ASP A 29 10.85 2.99 2.42
C ASP A 29 11.73 2.20 3.39
N SER A 30 12.98 1.93 2.98
CA SER A 30 13.94 1.15 3.79
C SER A 30 14.22 1.79 5.17
N ARG A 31 14.04 3.09 5.32
CA ARG A 31 14.20 3.82 6.59
C ARG A 31 13.08 3.51 7.59
N LYS A 32 11.92 3.05 7.11
CA LYS A 32 10.76 2.68 7.92
C LYS A 32 10.65 1.16 8.12
N ALA A 33 11.38 0.39 7.33
CA ALA A 33 11.38 -1.06 7.43
C ALA A 33 12.00 -1.50 8.77
N GLY A 34 11.25 -2.29 9.53
CA GLY A 34 11.65 -2.77 10.86
C GLY A 34 11.02 -4.14 11.15
N LYS A 35 10.98 -4.48 12.44
CA LYS A 35 10.52 -5.79 12.90
C LYS A 35 9.09 -6.12 12.41
N GLY A 36 8.93 -7.29 11.81
CA GLY A 36 7.66 -7.78 11.31
C GLY A 36 7.21 -7.18 9.97
N CYS A 37 8.05 -6.35 9.33
CA CYS A 37 7.73 -5.70 8.07
C CYS A 37 7.88 -6.67 6.89
N LEU A 38 6.93 -6.63 5.95
CA LEU A 38 7.13 -7.07 4.56
C LEU A 38 7.69 -5.88 3.77
N PHE A 39 8.98 -5.93 3.46
CA PHE A 39 9.61 -4.89 2.66
C PHE A 39 9.42 -5.16 1.17
N VAL A 40 8.98 -4.16 0.41
CA VAL A 40 8.74 -4.26 -1.03
C VAL A 40 9.82 -3.52 -1.79
N CYS A 41 10.66 -4.25 -2.51
CA CYS A 41 11.68 -3.69 -3.38
C CYS A 41 11.03 -3.06 -4.61
N MET A 42 11.09 -1.73 -4.68
CA MET A 42 10.58 -0.96 -5.81
C MET A 42 11.74 -0.40 -6.62
N GLU A 43 11.76 -0.66 -7.92
CA GLU A 43 12.70 0.00 -8.81
C GLU A 43 12.20 1.40 -9.15
N GLY A 44 12.94 2.41 -8.69
CA GLY A 44 12.68 3.83 -8.92
C GLY A 44 13.61 4.41 -9.98
N LEU A 45 13.45 5.70 -10.30
CA LEU A 45 14.31 6.40 -11.27
C LEU A 45 15.73 6.65 -10.76
N LEU A 46 15.91 6.84 -9.46
CA LEU A 46 17.19 7.21 -8.83
C LEU A 46 17.74 6.14 -7.90
N PHE A 47 16.89 5.28 -7.36
CA PHE A 47 17.25 4.25 -6.38
C PHE A 47 16.52 2.95 -6.71
N ASP A 48 17.20 1.84 -6.53
CA ASP A 48 16.62 0.50 -6.59
C ASP A 48 16.40 -0.02 -5.17
N GLY A 49 15.15 -0.36 -4.82
CA GLY A 49 14.81 -0.91 -3.51
C GLY A 49 15.54 -2.22 -3.20
N HIS A 50 15.96 -2.97 -4.22
CA HIS A 50 16.73 -4.20 -4.05
C HIS A 50 18.09 -3.98 -3.39
N ASP A 51 18.71 -2.80 -3.58
CA ASP A 51 20.01 -2.45 -2.98
C ASP A 51 19.93 -2.33 -1.45
N PHE A 52 18.75 -2.20 -0.88
CA PHE A 52 18.53 -2.07 0.57
C PHE A 52 18.12 -3.38 1.24
N ALA A 53 18.03 -4.48 0.50
CA ALA A 53 17.49 -5.76 0.99
C ALA A 53 18.27 -6.29 2.20
N GLU A 54 19.60 -6.29 2.17
CA GLU A 54 20.44 -6.71 3.30
C GLU A 54 20.23 -5.80 4.51
N THR A 55 20.17 -4.48 4.30
CA THR A 55 19.95 -3.51 5.37
C THR A 55 18.62 -3.73 6.07
N VAL A 56 17.53 -3.92 5.33
CA VAL A 56 16.20 -4.13 5.93
C VAL A 56 16.09 -5.49 6.60
N ALA A 57 16.74 -6.53 6.08
CA ALA A 57 16.82 -7.83 6.71
C ALA A 57 17.51 -7.72 8.09
N ASN A 58 18.64 -7.01 8.17
CA ASN A 58 19.38 -6.76 9.40
C ASN A 58 18.58 -5.88 10.39
N ASN A 59 17.71 -5.02 9.91
CA ASN A 59 16.80 -4.20 10.74
C ASN A 59 15.57 -4.99 11.24
N GLY A 60 15.44 -6.28 10.88
CA GLY A 60 14.40 -7.15 11.39
C GLY A 60 13.15 -7.25 10.51
N ALA A 61 13.23 -6.89 9.23
CA ALA A 61 12.17 -7.20 8.29
C ALA A 61 11.84 -8.69 8.33
N ALA A 62 10.56 -9.03 8.26
CA ALA A 62 10.10 -10.41 8.34
C ALA A 62 10.19 -11.14 6.99
N ALA A 63 10.04 -10.41 5.89
CA ALA A 63 10.13 -10.93 4.53
C ALA A 63 10.40 -9.79 3.53
N ILE A 64 10.83 -10.15 2.32
CA ILE A 64 11.07 -9.22 1.22
C ILE A 64 10.26 -9.66 0.00
N LEU A 65 9.59 -8.70 -0.67
CA LEU A 65 8.98 -8.88 -1.98
C LEU A 65 9.87 -8.23 -3.05
N ALA A 66 10.30 -9.00 -4.05
CA ALA A 66 11.31 -8.58 -5.02
C ALA A 66 11.01 -9.06 -6.45
N GLU A 67 11.64 -8.42 -7.43
CA GLU A 67 11.65 -8.88 -8.84
C GLU A 67 12.94 -9.63 -9.19
N LYS A 68 13.99 -9.49 -8.37
CA LYS A 68 15.33 -10.04 -8.57
C LYS A 68 15.65 -11.05 -7.47
N ASP A 69 16.62 -11.93 -7.74
CA ASP A 69 17.17 -12.81 -6.73
C ASP A 69 17.96 -11.99 -5.70
N ILE A 70 17.74 -12.26 -4.43
CA ILE A 70 18.38 -11.59 -3.29
C ILE A 70 18.86 -12.66 -2.32
N ASP A 71 20.12 -12.57 -1.93
CA ASP A 71 20.73 -13.49 -0.97
C ASP A 71 20.69 -12.88 0.45
N VAL A 72 19.69 -13.27 1.21
CA VAL A 72 19.48 -12.83 2.61
C VAL A 72 18.90 -13.98 3.45
N ASN A 73 19.02 -13.88 4.79
CA ASN A 73 18.59 -14.92 5.73
C ASN A 73 17.10 -14.85 6.12
N ILE A 74 16.26 -14.16 5.36
CA ILE A 74 14.81 -14.06 5.57
C ILE A 74 14.07 -14.43 4.28
N PRO A 75 12.78 -14.83 4.33
CA PRO A 75 12.01 -15.17 3.13
C PRO A 75 12.03 -14.08 2.08
N VAL A 76 12.41 -14.42 0.86
CA VAL A 76 12.28 -13.57 -0.32
C VAL A 76 11.18 -14.12 -1.22
N ILE A 77 10.18 -13.29 -1.47
CA ILE A 77 9.06 -13.60 -2.36
C ILE A 77 9.35 -12.96 -3.71
N LYS A 78 9.71 -13.79 -4.68
CA LYS A 78 10.01 -13.33 -6.03
C LYS A 78 8.76 -13.30 -6.88
N VAL A 79 8.51 -12.14 -7.50
CA VAL A 79 7.36 -11.89 -8.38
C VAL A 79 7.81 -11.22 -9.67
N LYS A 80 6.98 -11.31 -10.71
CA LYS A 80 7.28 -10.65 -12.00
C LYS A 80 7.09 -9.13 -11.97
N ASN A 81 6.28 -8.61 -11.03
CA ASN A 81 5.98 -7.18 -10.93
C ASN A 81 5.58 -6.84 -9.50
N THR A 82 6.49 -6.19 -8.79
CA THR A 82 6.29 -5.79 -7.38
C THR A 82 5.18 -4.77 -7.20
N LYS A 83 4.97 -3.85 -8.16
CA LYS A 83 3.88 -2.86 -8.11
C LYS A 83 2.50 -3.52 -8.13
N LYS A 84 2.32 -4.53 -9.02
CA LYS A 84 1.07 -5.27 -9.09
C LYS A 84 0.86 -6.15 -7.87
N ALA A 85 1.91 -6.84 -7.42
CA ALA A 85 1.85 -7.66 -6.22
C ALA A 85 1.55 -6.82 -4.98
N LEU A 86 2.21 -5.66 -4.81
CA LEU A 86 1.93 -4.72 -3.74
C LEU A 86 0.46 -4.29 -3.70
N ALA A 87 -0.16 -4.00 -4.84
CA ALA A 87 -1.57 -3.59 -4.87
C ALA A 87 -2.49 -4.69 -4.32
N VAL A 88 -2.24 -5.94 -4.68
CA VAL A 88 -3.00 -7.10 -4.20
C VAL A 88 -2.74 -7.36 -2.72
N LEU A 89 -1.47 -7.35 -2.30
CA LEU A 89 -1.09 -7.62 -0.92
C LEU A 89 -1.56 -6.51 0.03
N ALA A 90 -1.48 -5.24 -0.37
CA ALA A 90 -1.98 -4.13 0.42
C ALA A 90 -3.50 -4.20 0.61
N ASP A 91 -4.26 -4.51 -0.45
CA ASP A 91 -5.70 -4.70 -0.35
C ASP A 91 -6.06 -5.80 0.64
N ALA A 92 -5.40 -6.97 0.55
CA ALA A 92 -5.61 -8.09 1.46
C ALA A 92 -5.17 -7.78 2.89
N PHE A 93 -4.00 -7.16 3.07
CA PHE A 93 -3.45 -6.82 4.38
C PHE A 93 -4.36 -5.90 5.18
N TYR A 94 -4.98 -4.92 4.51
CA TYR A 94 -5.94 -4.00 5.12
C TYR A 94 -7.39 -4.53 5.14
N GLY A 95 -7.63 -5.80 4.78
CA GLY A 95 -8.95 -6.45 4.87
C GLY A 95 -9.96 -5.93 3.86
N HIS A 96 -9.50 -5.69 2.61
CA HIS A 96 -10.32 -5.28 1.46
C HIS A 96 -11.17 -4.03 1.72
N PRO A 97 -10.56 -2.91 2.15
CA PRO A 97 -11.33 -1.77 2.63
C PRO A 97 -12.20 -1.12 1.54
N SER A 98 -11.78 -1.19 0.27
CA SER A 98 -12.57 -0.66 -0.85
C SER A 98 -13.92 -1.36 -1.03
N GLN A 99 -14.08 -2.60 -0.55
CA GLN A 99 -15.35 -3.33 -0.59
C GLN A 99 -16.35 -2.85 0.46
N LYS A 100 -15.85 -2.16 1.50
CA LYS A 100 -16.67 -1.60 2.59
C LYS A 100 -17.06 -0.15 2.34
N LEU A 101 -16.52 0.48 1.29
CA LEU A 101 -16.72 1.89 0.94
C LEU A 101 -17.48 2.03 -0.38
N HIS A 102 -18.24 3.11 -0.53
CA HIS A 102 -18.74 3.53 -1.83
C HIS A 102 -17.69 4.41 -2.53
N VAL A 103 -16.85 3.81 -3.37
CA VAL A 103 -15.73 4.49 -4.02
C VAL A 103 -16.18 5.18 -5.31
N ILE A 104 -15.92 6.48 -5.43
CA ILE A 104 -16.20 7.30 -6.63
C ILE A 104 -14.85 7.73 -7.24
N GLY A 105 -14.55 7.23 -8.43
CA GLY A 105 -13.35 7.61 -9.19
C GLY A 105 -13.63 8.78 -10.14
N ILE A 106 -12.76 9.80 -10.12
CA ILE A 106 -12.86 10.99 -10.99
C ILE A 106 -11.61 11.09 -11.85
N THR A 107 -11.78 11.03 -13.17
CA THR A 107 -10.69 11.19 -14.13
C THR A 107 -10.97 12.33 -15.09
N GLY A 108 -9.93 12.89 -15.70
CA GLY A 108 -10.03 13.97 -16.68
C GLY A 108 -8.79 14.84 -16.72
N THR A 109 -8.63 15.66 -17.75
CA THR A 109 -7.52 16.60 -17.91
C THR A 109 -7.66 17.80 -16.97
N ASN A 110 -8.90 18.31 -16.82
CA ASN A 110 -9.23 19.46 -15.97
C ASN A 110 -10.44 19.15 -15.08
N GLY A 111 -10.64 19.94 -14.03
CA GLY A 111 -11.84 19.92 -13.19
C GLY A 111 -11.90 18.80 -12.14
N LYS A 112 -10.96 17.86 -12.10
CA LYS A 112 -10.96 16.76 -11.12
C LYS A 112 -11.13 17.24 -9.68
N THR A 113 -10.29 18.18 -9.25
CA THR A 113 -10.32 18.74 -7.90
C THR A 113 -11.64 19.44 -7.60
N THR A 114 -12.13 20.28 -8.50
CA THR A 114 -13.42 20.99 -8.32
C THR A 114 -14.55 19.98 -8.20
N THR A 115 -14.60 18.98 -9.08
CA THR A 115 -15.64 17.95 -9.08
C THR A 115 -15.60 17.11 -7.80
N SER A 116 -14.42 16.74 -7.32
CA SER A 116 -14.32 15.96 -6.07
C SER A 116 -14.82 16.74 -4.86
N HIS A 117 -14.47 18.02 -4.75
CA HIS A 117 -14.99 18.87 -3.66
C HIS A 117 -16.50 19.11 -3.74
N LEU A 118 -17.07 19.24 -4.96
CA LEU A 118 -18.51 19.39 -5.13
C LEU A 118 -19.27 18.11 -4.72
N ILE A 119 -18.79 16.95 -5.15
CA ILE A 119 -19.39 15.65 -4.79
C ILE A 119 -19.29 15.45 -3.27
N GLU A 120 -18.11 15.67 -2.70
CA GLU A 120 -17.87 15.54 -1.26
C GLU A 120 -18.83 16.43 -0.48
N LYS A 121 -18.95 17.70 -0.88
CA LYS A 121 -19.87 18.65 -0.23
C LYS A 121 -21.33 18.19 -0.31
N VAL A 122 -21.81 17.78 -1.46
CA VAL A 122 -23.20 17.30 -1.64
C VAL A 122 -23.48 16.08 -0.77
N LEU A 123 -22.56 15.12 -0.72
CA LEU A 123 -22.73 13.93 0.10
C LEU A 123 -22.72 14.26 1.61
N ARG A 124 -21.84 15.14 2.03
CA ARG A 124 -21.75 15.60 3.42
C ARG A 124 -23.01 16.38 3.82
N ASP A 125 -23.51 17.29 2.96
CA ASP A 125 -24.74 18.03 3.19
C ASP A 125 -25.97 17.08 3.27
N ALA A 126 -25.89 15.92 2.60
CA ALA A 126 -26.87 14.84 2.69
C ALA A 126 -26.67 13.91 3.92
N GLY A 127 -25.79 14.27 4.86
CA GLY A 127 -25.54 13.55 6.10
C GLY A 127 -24.70 12.27 5.94
N LYS A 128 -23.91 12.14 4.83
CA LYS A 128 -23.02 11.01 4.62
C LYS A 128 -21.64 11.31 5.21
N SER A 129 -21.02 10.30 5.82
CA SER A 129 -19.59 10.33 6.13
C SER A 129 -18.80 10.24 4.84
N THR A 130 -17.84 11.14 4.64
CA THR A 130 -17.09 11.24 3.39
C THR A 130 -15.59 11.25 3.62
N GLY A 131 -14.87 10.64 2.68
CA GLY A 131 -13.43 10.80 2.52
C GLY A 131 -13.12 11.28 1.11
N MET A 132 -12.02 11.99 0.94
CA MET A 132 -11.56 12.47 -0.36
C MET A 132 -10.05 12.33 -0.48
N ILE A 133 -9.59 11.80 -1.60
CA ILE A 133 -8.17 11.73 -1.95
C ILE A 133 -7.97 12.52 -3.25
N GLY A 134 -7.22 13.59 -3.19
CA GLY A 134 -7.00 14.49 -4.32
C GLY A 134 -5.57 15.00 -4.43
N THR A 135 -5.34 15.85 -5.41
CA THR A 135 -4.02 16.44 -5.72
C THR A 135 -3.49 17.34 -4.60
N ILE A 136 -4.39 18.00 -3.89
CA ILE A 136 -4.02 19.05 -2.92
C ILE A 136 -3.99 18.45 -1.50
N GLU A 137 -4.97 17.63 -1.17
CA GLU A 137 -5.16 17.10 0.17
C GLU A 137 -5.87 15.73 0.13
N MET A 138 -5.68 14.98 1.19
CA MET A 138 -6.54 13.88 1.58
C MET A 138 -7.39 14.34 2.75
N LYS A 139 -8.69 14.10 2.69
CA LYS A 139 -9.63 14.32 3.79
C LYS A 139 -10.23 13.01 4.24
N ILE A 140 -10.27 12.83 5.55
CA ILE A 140 -11.02 11.77 6.21
C ILE A 140 -11.88 12.49 7.25
N LYS A 141 -13.19 12.53 7.02
CA LYS A 141 -14.11 13.39 7.81
C LYS A 141 -13.61 14.84 7.88
N ASP A 142 -13.37 15.34 9.09
CA ASP A 142 -12.92 16.71 9.35
C ASP A 142 -11.39 16.87 9.41
N GLN A 143 -10.64 15.77 9.23
CA GLN A 143 -9.18 15.81 9.23
C GLN A 143 -8.64 15.95 7.81
N SER A 144 -7.69 16.84 7.61
CA SER A 144 -7.02 17.08 6.32
C SER A 144 -5.53 16.75 6.41
N PHE A 145 -5.03 16.00 5.44
CA PHE A 145 -3.65 15.56 5.35
C PHE A 145 -3.04 16.02 4.03
N LYS A 146 -1.80 16.51 4.07
CA LYS A 146 -1.05 16.80 2.84
C LYS A 146 -0.68 15.51 2.13
N VAL A 147 -0.91 15.44 0.84
CA VAL A 147 -0.47 14.33 -0.02
C VAL A 147 0.75 14.75 -0.82
N ALA A 148 1.73 13.85 -0.92
CA ALA A 148 2.95 14.09 -1.67
C ALA A 148 2.73 13.98 -3.19
N ASN A 149 1.77 13.18 -3.63
CA ASN A 149 1.50 12.89 -5.04
C ASN A 149 0.01 13.02 -5.37
N THR A 150 -0.28 13.43 -6.60
CA THR A 150 -1.65 13.53 -7.15
C THR A 150 -2.39 12.20 -7.16
N THR A 151 -1.67 11.13 -7.44
CA THR A 151 -2.16 9.74 -7.38
C THR A 151 -1.24 9.00 -6.42
N PRO A 152 -1.72 8.66 -5.22
CA PRO A 152 -0.93 7.90 -4.27
C PRO A 152 -0.64 6.48 -4.79
N ASP A 153 0.41 5.86 -4.25
CA ASP A 153 0.67 4.44 -4.48
C ASP A 153 -0.42 3.55 -3.85
N SER A 154 -0.41 2.28 -4.22
CA SER A 154 -1.43 1.33 -3.77
C SER A 154 -1.41 1.10 -2.26
N LEU A 155 -0.24 1.12 -1.63
CA LEU A 155 -0.11 0.92 -0.18
C LEU A 155 -0.74 2.08 0.58
N PHE A 156 -0.40 3.32 0.19
CA PHE A 156 -1.01 4.52 0.78
C PHE A 156 -2.53 4.53 0.57
N LEU A 157 -3.00 4.17 -0.64
CA LEU A 157 -4.42 4.17 -0.97
C LEU A 157 -5.20 3.17 -0.10
N GLN A 158 -4.73 1.95 0.04
CA GLN A 158 -5.39 0.93 0.85
C GLN A 158 -5.37 1.28 2.35
N ASN A 159 -4.28 1.86 2.85
CA ASN A 159 -4.22 2.38 4.21
C ASN A 159 -5.24 3.51 4.42
N ALA A 160 -5.34 4.46 3.50
CA ALA A 160 -6.32 5.54 3.57
C ALA A 160 -7.77 5.01 3.56
N PHE A 161 -8.07 4.05 2.71
CA PHE A 161 -9.37 3.39 2.70
C PHE A 161 -9.65 2.64 4.00
N TYR A 162 -8.67 1.93 4.55
CA TYR A 162 -8.80 1.28 5.84
C TYR A 162 -9.14 2.28 6.95
N GLN A 163 -8.41 3.39 7.04
CA GLN A 163 -8.73 4.46 7.99
C GLN A 163 -10.15 5.01 7.80
N MET A 164 -10.63 5.13 6.57
CA MET A 164 -12.01 5.55 6.28
C MET A 164 -13.06 4.52 6.72
N THR A 165 -12.70 3.23 6.84
CA THR A 165 -13.62 2.19 7.30
C THR A 165 -13.69 2.05 8.81
N GLU A 166 -12.62 2.43 9.53
CA GLU A 166 -12.56 2.37 11.01
C GLU A 166 -13.30 3.54 11.68
N GLU A 167 -13.63 4.54 10.92
CA GLU A 167 -14.30 5.77 11.30
C GLU A 167 -15.83 5.72 11.05
#